data_49877e66acf0a5e34569c4fc2ad6f4fb
#
_entry.id   49877e66acf0a5e34569c4fc2ad6f4fb
#
_cell.length_a   1.000
_cell.length_b   1.000
_cell.length_c   1.000
_cell.angle_alpha   90.00
_cell.angle_beta   90.00
_cell.angle_gamma   90.00
#
_symmetry.space_group_name_H-M   'P 1'
#
loop_
_entity.id
_entity.type
_entity.pdbx_description
1 polymer ?
#
loop_
_entity_poly.entity_id
_entity_poly.type
_entity_poly.pdbx_seq_one_letter_code
_entity_poly.pdbx_strand_id
1 'polypeptide(L)'
;MKLPFKNTFLSWMLKKRMHQIDLFLKYPIAVQKEVLSILLKTAKNTAFGVEYDFASINSYDDFRKKVPVRTYEEIFSYIKKLRNGEDSILWPGKTKWFAKSSG
;
A
#
# COMPACT_ATOMS: atom_id res chain seq x y z
N MET A 1 9.32 18.50 35.71
CA MET A 1 9.95 17.17 35.87
C MET A 1 9.56 16.29 34.69
N LYS A 2 10.53 15.79 33.95
CA LYS A 2 10.26 14.90 32.85
C LYS A 2 9.99 13.50 33.38
N LEU A 3 8.90 12.89 32.91
CA LEU A 3 8.59 11.51 33.24
C LEU A 3 9.53 10.59 32.44
N PRO A 4 10.42 9.81 33.11
CA PRO A 4 11.37 8.94 32.39
C PRO A 4 10.66 7.95 31.48
N PHE A 5 9.47 7.55 31.85
CA PHE A 5 8.65 6.60 31.11
C PHE A 5 8.28 7.11 29.71
N LYS A 6 7.83 8.35 29.58
CA LYS A 6 7.47 8.95 28.28
C LYS A 6 8.67 9.05 27.36
N ASN A 7 9.80 9.49 27.90
CA ASN A 7 11.03 9.62 27.14
C ASN A 7 11.56 8.26 26.67
N THR A 8 11.47 7.23 27.51
CA THR A 8 11.90 5.88 27.18
C THR A 8 11.03 5.28 26.05
N PHE A 9 9.71 5.44 26.15
CA PHE A 9 8.79 4.95 25.13
C PHE A 9 9.01 5.65 23.78
N LEU A 10 9.10 6.98 23.78
CA LEU A 10 9.36 7.76 22.60
C LEU A 10 10.71 7.40 21.97
N SER A 11 11.75 7.27 22.80
CA SER A 11 13.07 6.87 22.34
C SER A 11 13.05 5.49 21.69
N TRP A 12 12.32 4.53 22.26
CA TRP A 12 12.15 3.20 21.70
C TRP A 12 11.46 3.25 20.33
N MET A 13 10.37 4.02 20.22
CA MET A 13 9.67 4.20 18.94
C MET A 13 10.58 4.80 17.87
N LEU A 14 11.33 5.85 18.22
CA LEU A 14 12.24 6.51 17.29
C LEU A 14 13.36 5.56 16.83
N LYS A 15 13.92 4.76 17.73
CA LYS A 15 14.94 3.77 17.39
C LYS A 15 14.41 2.71 16.44
N LYS A 16 13.21 2.23 16.70
CA LYS A 16 12.54 1.26 15.82
C LYS A 16 12.31 1.84 14.43
N ARG A 17 11.86 3.09 14.35
CA ARG A 17 11.63 3.80 13.10
C ARG A 17 12.95 4.03 12.34
N MET A 18 14.00 4.44 13.05
CA MET A 18 15.32 4.62 12.47
C MET A 18 15.91 3.32 11.93
N HIS A 19 15.71 2.22 12.65
CA HIS A 19 16.12 0.91 12.18
C HIS A 19 15.44 0.52 10.86
N GLN A 20 14.13 0.78 10.74
CA GLN A 20 13.39 0.55 9.49
C GLN A 20 13.92 1.39 8.34
N ILE A 21 14.24 2.66 8.60
CA ILE A 21 14.82 3.57 7.61
C ILE A 21 16.20 3.07 7.19
N ASP A 22 17.03 2.62 8.13
CA ASP A 22 18.36 2.07 7.84
C ASP A 22 18.27 0.84 6.94
N LEU A 23 17.33 -0.06 7.20
CA LEU A 23 17.10 -1.23 6.34
C LEU A 23 16.71 -0.81 4.93
N PHE A 24 15.86 0.19 4.80
CA PHE A 24 15.47 0.73 3.50
C PHE A 24 16.66 1.31 2.74
N LEU A 25 17.54 2.04 3.43
CA LEU A 25 18.74 2.63 2.83
C LEU A 25 19.77 1.59 2.42
N LYS A 26 19.95 0.53 3.23
CA LYS A 26 20.93 -0.52 2.96
C LYS A 26 20.45 -1.56 1.95
N TYR A 27 19.15 -1.88 1.97
CA TYR A 27 18.59 -2.96 1.17
C TYR A 27 17.33 -2.48 0.42
N PRO A 28 17.42 -1.45 -0.42
CA PRO A 28 16.23 -0.85 -1.03
C PRO A 28 15.45 -1.83 -1.92
N ILE A 29 16.14 -2.68 -2.66
CA ILE A 29 15.48 -3.63 -3.57
C ILE A 29 14.73 -4.71 -2.79
N ALA A 30 15.37 -5.25 -1.74
CA ALA A 30 14.73 -6.27 -0.89
C ALA A 30 13.50 -5.70 -0.17
N VAL A 31 13.59 -4.47 0.34
CA VAL A 31 12.47 -3.79 1.00
C VAL A 31 11.33 -3.53 0.01
N GLN A 32 11.62 -3.09 -1.21
CA GLN A 32 10.59 -2.88 -2.24
C GLN A 32 9.88 -4.17 -2.60
N LYS A 33 10.61 -5.28 -2.73
CA LYS A 33 10.00 -6.58 -2.99
C LYS A 33 9.06 -7.00 -1.86
N GLU A 34 9.48 -6.79 -0.63
CA GLU A 34 8.65 -7.10 0.53
C GLU A 34 7.39 -6.25 0.57
N VAL A 35 7.51 -4.94 0.35
CA VAL A 35 6.36 -4.03 0.31
C VAL A 35 5.39 -4.43 -0.79
N LEU A 36 5.87 -4.72 -1.99
CA LEU A 36 5.01 -5.17 -3.08
C LEU A 36 4.27 -6.45 -2.70
N SER A 37 4.97 -7.42 -2.11
CA SER A 37 4.36 -8.66 -1.65
C SER A 37 3.25 -8.43 -0.64
N ILE A 38 3.47 -7.55 0.34
CA ILE A 38 2.47 -7.18 1.35
C ILE A 38 1.26 -6.53 0.71
N LEU A 39 1.48 -5.58 -0.21
CA LEU A 39 0.39 -4.88 -0.89
C LEU A 39 -0.47 -5.85 -1.71
N LEU A 40 0.15 -6.74 -2.46
CA LEU A 40 -0.54 -7.73 -3.29
C LEU A 40 -1.35 -8.70 -2.43
N LYS A 41 -0.78 -9.21 -1.35
CA LYS A 41 -1.48 -10.11 -0.42
C LYS A 41 -2.66 -9.42 0.25
N THR A 42 -2.49 -8.17 0.63
CA THR A 42 -3.55 -7.40 1.29
C THR A 42 -4.70 -7.12 0.33
N ALA A 43 -4.42 -6.80 -0.93
CA ALA A 43 -5.42 -6.40 -1.92
C ALA A 43 -5.95 -7.56 -2.77
N LYS A 44 -5.50 -8.79 -2.57
CA LYS A 44 -5.83 -9.92 -3.45
C LYS A 44 -7.33 -10.22 -3.57
N ASN A 45 -8.10 -9.93 -2.53
CA ASN A 45 -9.55 -10.20 -2.50
C ASN A 45 -10.40 -9.00 -2.87
N THR A 46 -9.79 -7.88 -3.25
CA THR A 46 -10.53 -6.73 -3.78
C THR A 46 -10.98 -7.00 -5.21
N ALA A 47 -11.92 -6.20 -5.71
CA ALA A 47 -12.39 -6.31 -7.09
C ALA A 47 -11.22 -6.21 -8.09
N PHE A 48 -10.34 -5.24 -7.88
CA PHE A 48 -9.15 -5.04 -8.72
C PHE A 48 -8.17 -6.22 -8.57
N GLY A 49 -7.95 -6.69 -7.35
CA GLY A 49 -7.03 -7.80 -7.09
C GLY A 49 -7.49 -9.12 -7.70
N VAL A 50 -8.80 -9.37 -7.72
CA VAL A 50 -9.37 -10.54 -8.37
C VAL A 50 -9.26 -10.42 -9.89
N GLU A 51 -9.59 -9.27 -10.45
CA GLU A 51 -9.53 -9.04 -11.90
C GLU A 51 -8.13 -9.26 -12.47
N TYR A 52 -7.10 -8.80 -11.76
CA TYR A 52 -5.72 -8.93 -12.19
C TYR A 52 -4.97 -10.08 -11.53
N ASP A 53 -5.69 -10.95 -10.84
CA ASP A 53 -5.13 -12.17 -10.24
C ASP A 53 -3.91 -11.90 -9.37
N PHE A 54 -4.05 -11.02 -8.40
CA PHE A 54 -2.97 -10.66 -7.48
C PHE A 54 -2.43 -11.86 -6.72
N ALA A 55 -3.27 -12.88 -6.49
CA ALA A 55 -2.85 -14.08 -5.76
C ALA A 55 -1.73 -14.84 -6.49
N SER A 56 -1.63 -14.73 -7.80
CA SER A 56 -0.61 -15.42 -8.60
C SER A 56 0.60 -14.55 -8.93
N ILE A 57 0.61 -13.27 -8.51
CA ILE A 57 1.73 -12.37 -8.75
C ILE A 57 2.79 -12.59 -7.66
N ASN A 58 4.00 -13.02 -8.08
CA ASN A 58 5.10 -13.32 -7.16
C ASN A 58 6.30 -12.40 -7.32
N SER A 59 6.32 -11.55 -8.33
CA SER A 59 7.46 -10.66 -8.61
C SER A 59 7.00 -9.37 -9.24
N TYR A 60 7.89 -8.39 -9.30
CA TYR A 60 7.65 -7.14 -10.02
C TYR A 60 7.41 -7.39 -11.51
N ASP A 61 8.14 -8.31 -12.12
CA ASP A 61 7.95 -8.65 -13.52
C ASP A 61 6.57 -9.23 -13.80
N ASP A 62 6.08 -10.11 -12.93
CA ASP A 62 4.72 -10.62 -13.01
C ASP A 62 3.69 -9.50 -12.91
N PHE A 63 3.89 -8.59 -11.94
CA PHE A 63 3.00 -7.45 -11.75
C PHE A 63 2.96 -6.57 -13.00
N ARG A 64 4.11 -6.24 -13.55
CA ARG A 64 4.23 -5.40 -14.74
C ARG A 64 3.54 -6.02 -15.96
N LYS A 65 3.60 -7.33 -16.11
CA LYS A 65 2.98 -8.06 -17.22
C LYS A 65 1.46 -8.16 -17.07
N LYS A 66 0.98 -8.34 -15.85
CA LYS A 66 -0.45 -8.59 -15.60
C LYS A 66 -1.26 -7.32 -15.39
N VAL A 67 -0.66 -6.30 -14.80
CA VAL A 67 -1.35 -5.04 -14.47
C VAL A 67 -0.89 -3.95 -15.43
N PRO A 68 -1.75 -3.53 -16.36
CA PRO A 68 -1.35 -2.52 -17.35
C PRO A 68 -1.29 -1.13 -16.75
N VAL A 69 -0.47 -0.27 -17.34
CA VAL A 69 -0.46 1.16 -17.04
C VAL A 69 -1.76 1.76 -17.59
N ARG A 70 -2.45 2.55 -16.78
CA ARG A 70 -3.75 3.13 -17.15
C ARG A 70 -3.80 4.61 -16.86
N THR A 71 -4.60 5.32 -17.64
CA THR A 71 -4.95 6.71 -17.36
C THR A 71 -6.02 6.76 -16.27
N TYR A 72 -6.26 7.97 -15.73
CA TYR A 72 -7.33 8.18 -14.75
C TYR A 72 -8.70 7.79 -15.32
N GLU A 73 -8.96 8.13 -16.57
CA GLU A 73 -10.22 7.81 -17.24
C GLU A 73 -10.45 6.31 -17.33
N GLU A 74 -9.40 5.55 -17.57
CA GLU A 74 -9.48 4.09 -17.67
C GLU A 74 -9.76 3.42 -16.32
N ILE A 75 -9.31 4.00 -15.21
CA ILE A 75 -9.58 3.47 -13.87
C ILE A 75 -10.78 4.11 -13.20
N PHE A 76 -11.43 5.07 -13.86
CA PHE A 76 -12.54 5.83 -13.27
C PHE A 76 -13.71 4.95 -12.83
N SER A 77 -13.96 3.83 -13.51
CA SER A 77 -15.01 2.89 -13.12
C SER A 77 -14.83 2.36 -11.70
N TYR A 78 -13.59 2.07 -11.30
CA TYR A 78 -13.26 1.65 -9.94
C TYR A 78 -13.45 2.79 -8.94
N ILE A 79 -12.99 3.98 -9.30
CA ILE A 79 -13.11 5.17 -8.44
C ILE A 79 -14.58 5.52 -8.24
N LYS A 80 -15.40 5.41 -9.27
CA LYS A 80 -16.84 5.63 -9.19
C LYS A 80 -17.50 4.68 -8.20
N LYS A 81 -17.12 3.42 -8.21
CA LYS A 81 -17.61 2.42 -7.24
C LYS A 81 -17.22 2.81 -5.81
N LEU A 82 -15.99 3.25 -5.61
CA LEU A 82 -15.52 3.73 -4.30
C LEU A 82 -16.35 4.92 -3.82
N ARG A 83 -16.61 5.88 -4.70
CA ARG A 83 -17.42 7.07 -4.39
C ARG A 83 -18.87 6.73 -4.07
N ASN A 84 -19.37 5.64 -4.63
CA ASN A 84 -20.72 5.13 -4.34
C ASN A 84 -20.78 4.32 -3.05
N GLY A 85 -19.67 4.21 -2.32
CA GLY A 85 -19.60 3.50 -1.03
C GLY A 85 -19.42 2.01 -1.14
N GLU A 86 -19.09 1.48 -2.32
CA GLU A 86 -18.81 0.06 -2.46
C GLU A 86 -17.52 -0.33 -1.73
N ASP A 87 -17.53 -1.54 -1.22
CA ASP A 87 -16.48 -2.07 -0.35
C ASP A 87 -15.42 -2.83 -1.16
N SER A 88 -14.18 -2.80 -0.67
CA SER A 88 -13.10 -3.67 -1.18
C SER A 88 -12.92 -3.63 -2.70
N ILE A 89 -12.87 -2.44 -3.29
CA ILE A 89 -12.67 -2.24 -4.74
C ILE A 89 -11.18 -2.25 -5.09
N LEU A 90 -10.40 -1.31 -4.53
CA LEU A 90 -8.94 -1.24 -4.74
C LEU A 90 -8.15 -1.67 -3.51
N TRP A 91 -8.75 -1.54 -2.34
CA TRP A 91 -8.15 -1.87 -1.05
C TRP A 91 -9.23 -2.43 -0.14
N PRO A 92 -8.91 -3.30 0.82
CA PRO A 92 -9.92 -3.86 1.72
C PRO A 92 -10.64 -2.78 2.53
N GLY A 93 -11.94 -2.92 2.67
CA GLY A 93 -12.78 -2.00 3.43
C GLY A 93 -13.32 -0.84 2.59
N LYS A 94 -14.08 0.03 3.25
CA LYS A 94 -14.66 1.21 2.62
C LYS A 94 -13.70 2.38 2.61
N THR A 95 -13.64 3.09 1.49
CA THR A 95 -12.84 4.30 1.38
C THR A 95 -13.63 5.47 1.96
N LYS A 96 -13.09 6.11 2.99
CA LYS A 96 -13.72 7.23 3.68
C LYS A 96 -13.24 8.60 3.17
N TRP A 97 -12.02 8.65 2.61
CA TRP A 97 -11.36 9.90 2.24
C TRP A 97 -10.83 9.82 0.83
N PHE A 98 -11.00 10.90 0.10
CA PHE A 98 -10.47 11.06 -1.26
C PHE A 98 -9.58 12.28 -1.30
N ALA A 99 -8.39 12.13 -1.88
CA ALA A 99 -7.49 13.24 -2.10
C ALA A 99 -7.67 13.77 -3.52
N LYS A 100 -7.63 15.08 -3.67
CA LYS A 100 -7.67 15.74 -4.97
C LYS A 100 -6.49 16.70 -5.06
N SER A 101 -5.71 16.58 -6.11
CA SER A 101 -4.62 17.51 -6.36
C SER A 101 -5.17 18.86 -6.82
N SER A 102 -4.40 19.93 -6.57
CA SER A 102 -4.78 21.29 -6.97
C SER A 102 -4.40 21.62 -8.41
N GLY A 103 -3.77 20.71 -9.07
CA GLY A 103 -3.33 20.89 -10.45
C GLY A 103 -4.26 20.36 -11.52
#